data_1975436f6a1cfbfeeb0d59dba480af62
#
_entry.id   1975436f6a1cfbfeeb0d59dba480af62
#
_cell.length_a   1.000
_cell.length_b   1.000
_cell.length_c   1.000
_cell.angle_alpha   90.00
_cell.angle_beta   90.00
_cell.angle_gamma   90.00
#
_symmetry.space_group_name_H-M   'P 1'
#
loop_
_entity.id
_entity.type
_entity.pdbx_description
1 polymer ?
#
loop_
_entity_poly.entity_id
_entity_poly.type
_entity_poly.pdbx_seq_one_letter_code
_entity_poly.pdbx_strand_id
1 'polypeptide(L)'
;MKFLRLSLLITCCFLLQQKARAQYVIIDSVIFKGNDKTRDNILRRELDIFPGDTLQFSEIDSRVEFNRRKLVNTNLFIWVKSNSHPKNSDHITVTYEFLEQWYLLAYPVFQLADRNLNDWWERGHSFERTIYGAHFIHNNFMGRNEKLSFKAETGFTQRVELGYSNPYLDRKKTLGLGAALTYITNKNLAFRTINDTLNTISSDKILRERWSGALSFRKRLRFYDFHFAEIRYSHTIIADTIKQLNPNYYYKGSNEQNLLQLSYAFSYDFRDFAPYPLRGRKIDLAYNFYGILAQDALNYWDIKASFAYYFDIGSNFFISSQWKAKVTQENKNIPYANIMGLGYGGDNVRGYELNVIDGTNFLLSKTTFKYQLFNKIIPIRFLPYKQFNQMPVSLYPTLFFDFAYVYQAQPELTSSRFSNRWIYGMGVGFDIVTYYNFVCKLGLPLLNSGKSGLVVSIGREF
;
A
#
# COMPACT_ATOMS: atom_id res chain seq x y z
N MET A 1 -58.29 3.22 -43.74
CA MET A 1 -56.83 3.16 -43.62
C MET A 1 -56.27 3.66 -42.25
N LYS A 2 -56.82 4.72 -41.64
CA LYS A 2 -56.29 5.19 -40.35
C LYS A 2 -56.56 4.22 -39.14
N PHE A 3 -57.69 3.54 -39.12
CA PHE A 3 -58.04 2.56 -38.09
C PHE A 3 -57.18 1.28 -38.17
N LEU A 4 -56.77 0.84 -39.33
CA LEU A 4 -55.92 -0.32 -39.54
C LEU A 4 -54.47 -0.07 -39.05
N ARG A 5 -53.98 1.16 -39.22
CA ARG A 5 -52.65 1.55 -38.69
C ARG A 5 -52.60 1.70 -37.17
N LEU A 6 -53.72 2.16 -36.59
CA LEU A 6 -53.80 2.28 -35.14
C LEU A 6 -53.91 0.91 -34.46
N SER A 7 -54.64 -0.03 -35.05
CA SER A 7 -54.75 -1.41 -34.54
C SER A 7 -53.41 -2.14 -34.67
N LEU A 8 -52.65 -1.94 -35.75
CA LEU A 8 -51.32 -2.53 -35.95
C LEU A 8 -50.32 -1.97 -34.93
N LEU A 9 -50.37 -0.69 -34.58
CA LEU A 9 -49.52 -0.06 -33.59
C LEU A 9 -49.83 -0.57 -32.18
N ILE A 10 -51.10 -0.74 -31.84
CA ILE A 10 -51.51 -1.30 -30.55
C ILE A 10 -51.13 -2.77 -30.44
N THR A 11 -51.27 -3.55 -31.51
CA THR A 11 -50.85 -4.96 -31.53
C THR A 11 -49.30 -5.07 -31.44
N CYS A 12 -48.55 -4.18 -32.08
CA CYS A 12 -47.10 -4.12 -31.99
C CYS A 12 -46.63 -3.73 -30.56
N CYS A 13 -47.34 -2.78 -29.90
CA CYS A 13 -47.06 -2.43 -28.52
C CYS A 13 -47.42 -3.56 -27.53
N PHE A 14 -48.43 -4.36 -27.82
CA PHE A 14 -48.78 -5.53 -27.00
C PHE A 14 -47.76 -6.70 -27.22
N LEU A 15 -47.22 -6.86 -28.41
CA LEU A 15 -46.17 -7.84 -28.71
C LEU A 15 -44.81 -7.46 -28.14
N LEU A 16 -44.56 -6.17 -27.92
CA LEU A 16 -43.34 -5.67 -27.27
C LEU A 16 -43.40 -5.75 -25.74
N GLN A 17 -44.55 -6.07 -25.14
CA GLN A 17 -44.66 -6.41 -23.71
C GLN A 17 -44.41 -7.89 -23.42
N GLN A 18 -43.54 -8.58 -24.16
CA GLN A 18 -42.94 -9.76 -23.60
C GLN A 18 -42.05 -9.29 -22.43
N LYS A 19 -42.67 -9.26 -21.25
CA LYS A 19 -41.91 -9.16 -19.99
C LYS A 19 -40.89 -10.24 -20.07
N ALA A 20 -39.59 -9.83 -20.24
CA ALA A 20 -38.49 -10.73 -20.01
C ALA A 20 -38.67 -11.27 -18.59
N ARG A 21 -39.18 -12.51 -18.46
CA ARG A 21 -39.26 -13.19 -17.18
C ARG A 21 -37.84 -13.28 -16.70
N ALA A 22 -37.48 -12.54 -15.67
CA ALA A 22 -36.20 -12.65 -15.05
C ALA A 22 -36.07 -14.13 -14.64
N GLN A 23 -35.20 -14.85 -15.31
CA GLN A 23 -34.92 -16.24 -14.97
C GLN A 23 -34.06 -16.22 -13.71
N TYR A 24 -34.60 -16.71 -12.61
CA TYR A 24 -33.88 -16.87 -11.35
C TYR A 24 -33.26 -18.26 -11.30
N VAL A 25 -32.09 -18.33 -10.72
CA VAL A 25 -31.36 -19.58 -10.48
C VAL A 25 -30.89 -19.64 -9.03
N ILE A 26 -30.81 -20.83 -8.51
CA ILE A 26 -30.40 -21.12 -7.14
C ILE A 26 -28.94 -21.59 -7.19
N ILE A 27 -28.09 -21.04 -6.33
CA ILE A 27 -26.73 -21.53 -6.13
C ILE A 27 -26.84 -22.86 -5.34
N ASP A 28 -26.60 -23.97 -6.02
CA ASP A 28 -26.62 -25.30 -5.40
C ASP A 28 -25.41 -25.51 -4.49
N SER A 29 -24.22 -25.19 -5.01
CA SER A 29 -22.98 -25.37 -4.30
C SER A 29 -21.89 -24.43 -4.76
N VAL A 30 -20.94 -24.11 -3.85
CA VAL A 30 -19.71 -23.40 -4.13
C VAL A 30 -18.55 -24.32 -3.82
N ILE A 31 -17.80 -24.69 -4.87
CA ILE A 31 -16.70 -25.66 -4.82
C ILE A 31 -15.37 -24.94 -4.94
N PHE A 32 -14.41 -25.33 -4.10
CA PHE A 32 -13.03 -24.88 -4.15
C PHE A 32 -12.11 -26.00 -4.61
N LYS A 33 -11.16 -25.70 -5.50
CA LYS A 33 -10.17 -26.66 -6.01
C LYS A 33 -8.79 -26.04 -6.06
N GLY A 34 -7.77 -26.74 -5.57
CA GLY A 34 -6.38 -26.30 -5.60
C GLY A 34 -5.97 -25.39 -4.43
N ASN A 35 -6.77 -25.35 -3.37
CA ASN A 35 -6.45 -24.70 -2.10
C ASN A 35 -5.90 -25.72 -1.08
N ASP A 36 -4.79 -26.37 -1.43
CA ASP A 36 -4.22 -27.49 -0.66
C ASP A 36 -3.80 -27.09 0.77
N LYS A 37 -3.36 -25.86 0.98
CA LYS A 37 -2.92 -25.32 2.27
C LYS A 37 -3.94 -24.35 2.87
N THR A 38 -4.62 -23.57 2.05
CA THR A 38 -5.59 -22.59 2.52
C THR A 38 -6.90 -23.25 2.91
N ARG A 39 -7.36 -23.01 4.12
CA ARG A 39 -8.61 -23.60 4.62
C ARG A 39 -9.82 -23.00 3.92
N ASP A 40 -10.79 -23.84 3.55
CA ASP A 40 -12.05 -23.43 2.90
C ASP A 40 -12.76 -22.31 3.62
N ASN A 41 -12.75 -22.35 4.95
CA ASN A 41 -13.43 -21.35 5.75
C ASN A 41 -12.83 -19.94 5.62
N ILE A 42 -11.58 -19.81 5.16
CA ILE A 42 -10.93 -18.55 4.83
C ILE A 42 -11.44 -18.04 3.49
N LEU A 43 -11.64 -18.93 2.52
CA LEU A 43 -12.16 -18.60 1.19
C LEU A 43 -13.64 -18.21 1.26
N ARG A 44 -14.46 -19.04 1.92
CA ARG A 44 -15.90 -18.80 2.10
C ARG A 44 -16.20 -17.45 2.70
N ARG A 45 -15.33 -16.97 3.59
CA ARG A 45 -15.47 -15.65 4.18
C ARG A 45 -15.39 -14.51 3.17
N GLU A 46 -14.63 -14.68 2.11
CA GLU A 46 -14.43 -13.64 1.10
C GLU A 46 -15.55 -13.60 0.06
N LEU A 47 -16.45 -14.58 0.08
CA LEU A 47 -17.59 -14.65 -0.84
C LEU A 47 -18.80 -13.91 -0.31
N ASP A 48 -19.63 -13.42 -1.22
CA ASP A 48 -20.99 -12.91 -0.96
C ASP A 48 -22.07 -13.73 -1.68
N ILE A 49 -21.70 -14.93 -2.15
CA ILE A 49 -22.60 -15.95 -2.68
C ILE A 49 -22.48 -17.21 -1.86
N PHE A 50 -23.63 -17.78 -1.48
CA PHE A 50 -23.70 -18.97 -0.63
C PHE A 50 -24.66 -20.00 -1.25
N PRO A 51 -24.49 -21.30 -0.94
CA PRO A 51 -25.49 -22.30 -1.29
C PRO A 51 -26.88 -21.90 -0.78
N GLY A 52 -27.89 -21.96 -1.63
CA GLY A 52 -29.28 -21.55 -1.36
C GLY A 52 -29.61 -20.11 -1.81
N ASP A 53 -28.64 -19.28 -2.16
CA ASP A 53 -28.91 -17.95 -2.69
C ASP A 53 -29.60 -18.03 -4.06
N THR A 54 -30.60 -17.14 -4.24
CA THR A 54 -31.33 -17.00 -5.50
C THR A 54 -30.88 -15.73 -6.21
N LEU A 55 -30.39 -15.85 -7.43
CA LEU A 55 -29.86 -14.75 -8.24
C LEU A 55 -30.57 -14.69 -9.59
N GLN A 56 -30.61 -13.51 -10.21
CA GLN A 56 -31.01 -13.39 -11.61
C GLN A 56 -29.91 -14.02 -12.50
N PHE A 57 -30.31 -14.78 -13.50
CA PHE A 57 -29.38 -15.43 -14.43
C PHE A 57 -28.40 -14.42 -15.07
N SER A 58 -28.91 -13.25 -15.43
CA SER A 58 -28.09 -12.16 -16.00
C SER A 58 -27.02 -11.59 -15.07
N GLU A 59 -27.13 -11.80 -13.77
CA GLU A 59 -26.21 -11.25 -12.76
C GLU A 59 -25.12 -12.24 -12.35
N ILE A 60 -25.25 -13.53 -12.71
CA ILE A 60 -24.38 -14.59 -12.21
C ILE A 60 -22.91 -14.31 -12.56
N ASP A 61 -22.62 -14.07 -13.84
CA ASP A 61 -21.23 -13.89 -14.29
C ASP A 61 -20.58 -12.69 -13.62
N SER A 62 -21.33 -11.60 -13.46
CA SER A 62 -20.83 -10.40 -12.78
C SER A 62 -20.57 -10.64 -11.29
N ARG A 63 -21.42 -11.42 -10.63
CA ARG A 63 -21.30 -11.80 -9.22
C ARG A 63 -20.15 -12.76 -8.99
N VAL A 64 -20.03 -13.78 -9.83
CA VAL A 64 -18.94 -14.76 -9.79
C VAL A 64 -17.59 -14.09 -10.02
N GLU A 65 -17.50 -13.20 -11.03
CA GLU A 65 -16.28 -12.44 -11.30
C GLU A 65 -15.94 -11.44 -10.17
N PHE A 66 -16.95 -10.82 -9.58
CA PHE A 66 -16.77 -9.97 -8.41
C PHE A 66 -16.14 -10.74 -7.23
N ASN A 67 -16.65 -11.94 -6.95
CA ASN A 67 -16.09 -12.80 -5.91
C ASN A 67 -14.70 -13.31 -6.26
N ARG A 68 -14.44 -13.62 -7.55
CA ARG A 68 -13.09 -13.97 -8.02
C ARG A 68 -12.07 -12.88 -7.71
N ARG A 69 -12.41 -11.61 -7.98
CA ARG A 69 -11.54 -10.46 -7.65
C ARG A 69 -11.25 -10.34 -6.16
N LYS A 70 -12.24 -10.63 -5.31
CA LYS A 70 -12.04 -10.64 -3.85
C LYS A 70 -11.05 -11.72 -3.42
N LEU A 71 -11.16 -12.91 -3.99
CA LEU A 71 -10.24 -14.02 -3.73
C LEU A 71 -8.82 -13.68 -4.22
N VAL A 72 -8.67 -13.05 -5.38
CA VAL A 72 -7.37 -12.53 -5.87
C VAL A 72 -6.77 -11.52 -4.89
N ASN A 73 -7.58 -10.60 -4.38
CA ASN A 73 -7.11 -9.56 -3.44
C ASN A 73 -6.75 -10.08 -2.05
N THR A 74 -6.99 -11.35 -1.73
CA THR A 74 -6.44 -11.99 -0.52
C THR A 74 -4.91 -12.11 -0.58
N ASN A 75 -4.32 -12.05 -1.78
CA ASN A 75 -2.90 -12.28 -2.06
C ASN A 75 -2.42 -13.68 -1.61
N LEU A 76 -3.31 -14.67 -1.60
CA LEU A 76 -2.98 -16.06 -1.30
C LEU A 76 -2.67 -16.88 -2.56
N PHE A 77 -3.07 -16.37 -3.73
CA PHE A 77 -3.06 -17.13 -4.98
C PHE A 77 -2.29 -16.39 -6.08
N ILE A 78 -1.63 -17.15 -6.94
CA ILE A 78 -1.00 -16.65 -8.18
C ILE A 78 -2.10 -16.29 -9.17
N TRP A 79 -3.10 -17.18 -9.28
CA TRP A 79 -4.31 -16.92 -10.07
C TRP A 79 -5.52 -17.60 -9.43
N VAL A 80 -6.68 -17.05 -9.73
CA VAL A 80 -7.98 -17.61 -9.38
C VAL A 80 -8.81 -17.63 -10.65
N LYS A 81 -9.31 -18.79 -11.03
CA LYS A 81 -10.30 -18.97 -12.10
C LYS A 81 -11.66 -19.22 -11.48
N SER A 82 -12.71 -18.78 -12.15
CA SER A 82 -14.08 -19.03 -11.74
C SER A 82 -14.87 -19.58 -12.91
N ASN A 83 -15.69 -20.58 -12.65
CA ASN A 83 -16.60 -21.18 -13.62
C ASN A 83 -17.96 -21.37 -12.97
N SER A 84 -19.03 -21.11 -13.72
CA SER A 84 -20.40 -21.41 -13.35
C SER A 84 -20.93 -22.51 -14.28
N HIS A 85 -21.44 -23.60 -13.71
CA HIS A 85 -22.01 -24.71 -14.47
C HIS A 85 -23.44 -24.94 -14.05
N PRO A 86 -24.42 -24.99 -15.00
CA PRO A 86 -25.76 -25.39 -14.69
C PRO A 86 -25.76 -26.89 -14.26
N LYS A 87 -26.40 -27.16 -13.12
CA LYS A 87 -26.64 -28.53 -12.66
C LYS A 87 -27.98 -29.02 -13.19
N ASN A 88 -29.00 -28.17 -13.21
CA ASN A 88 -30.32 -28.36 -13.76
C ASN A 88 -30.82 -27.01 -14.33
N SER A 89 -32.09 -26.94 -14.78
CA SER A 89 -32.71 -25.71 -15.31
C SER A 89 -32.64 -24.52 -14.36
N ASP A 90 -32.70 -24.76 -13.05
CA ASP A 90 -32.86 -23.73 -12.02
C ASP A 90 -31.71 -23.72 -10.99
N HIS A 91 -30.72 -24.61 -11.11
CA HIS A 91 -29.61 -24.74 -10.16
C HIS A 91 -28.26 -24.60 -10.84
N ILE A 92 -27.36 -23.85 -10.19
CA ILE A 92 -25.99 -23.62 -10.68
C ILE A 92 -24.97 -23.99 -9.60
N THR A 93 -23.90 -24.64 -10.03
CA THR A 93 -22.70 -24.88 -9.23
C THR A 93 -21.62 -23.87 -9.64
N VAL A 94 -21.09 -23.14 -8.67
CA VAL A 94 -19.96 -22.21 -8.86
C VAL A 94 -18.68 -22.89 -8.40
N THR A 95 -17.68 -22.93 -9.26
CA THR A 95 -16.37 -23.51 -8.94
C THR A 95 -15.29 -22.43 -9.02
N TYR A 96 -14.50 -22.30 -7.96
CA TYR A 96 -13.27 -21.50 -7.96
C TYR A 96 -12.07 -22.43 -7.95
N GLU A 97 -11.18 -22.23 -8.92
CA GLU A 97 -9.93 -22.97 -9.03
C GLU A 97 -8.77 -22.05 -8.70
N PHE A 98 -7.84 -22.56 -7.90
CA PHE A 98 -6.74 -21.77 -7.34
C PHE A 98 -5.39 -22.36 -7.73
N LEU A 99 -4.41 -21.49 -7.91
CA LEU A 99 -3.00 -21.84 -7.79
C LEU A 99 -2.44 -21.05 -6.61
N GLU A 100 -2.12 -21.75 -5.52
CA GLU A 100 -1.58 -21.12 -4.30
C GLU A 100 -0.19 -20.55 -4.53
N GLN A 101 0.11 -19.45 -3.84
CA GLN A 101 1.46 -18.91 -3.79
C GLN A 101 2.36 -19.79 -2.90
N TRP A 102 3.66 -19.62 -3.03
CA TRP A 102 4.60 -20.15 -2.07
C TRP A 102 4.55 -19.28 -0.80
N TYR A 103 4.15 -19.86 0.31
CA TYR A 103 3.86 -19.08 1.53
C TYR A 103 5.08 -18.86 2.42
N LEU A 104 6.07 -19.73 2.39
CA LEU A 104 7.30 -19.58 3.13
C LEU A 104 8.34 -18.88 2.24
N LEU A 105 8.58 -17.61 2.49
CA LEU A 105 9.52 -16.80 1.74
C LEU A 105 10.73 -16.54 2.62
N ALA A 106 11.92 -16.83 2.12
CA ALA A 106 13.19 -16.44 2.70
C ALA A 106 14.01 -15.76 1.61
N TYR A 107 14.29 -14.49 1.78
CA TYR A 107 15.09 -13.77 0.79
C TYR A 107 16.16 -12.91 1.46
N PRO A 108 17.33 -12.80 0.83
CA PRO A 108 18.36 -11.91 1.29
C PRO A 108 17.88 -10.47 1.18
N VAL A 109 18.24 -9.66 2.15
CA VAL A 109 18.09 -8.22 2.10
C VAL A 109 19.43 -7.62 1.67
N PHE A 110 19.41 -6.83 0.61
CA PHE A 110 20.50 -5.99 0.20
C PHE A 110 19.91 -4.65 -0.24
N GLN A 111 20.18 -3.61 0.51
CA GLN A 111 19.62 -2.29 0.28
C GLN A 111 20.72 -1.24 0.44
N LEU A 112 20.61 -0.19 -0.34
CA LEU A 112 21.37 1.02 -0.08
C LEU A 112 20.76 1.72 1.13
N ALA A 113 21.58 2.26 2.00
CA ALA A 113 21.13 3.02 3.15
C ALA A 113 20.57 4.40 2.76
N ASP A 114 20.84 4.82 1.54
CA ASP A 114 20.38 6.05 0.98
C ASP A 114 18.94 5.93 0.47
N ARG A 115 18.24 7.05 0.35
CA ARG A 115 16.81 7.11 0.03
C ARG A 115 16.47 6.56 -1.36
N ASN A 116 17.43 6.66 -2.27
CA ASN A 116 17.35 6.14 -3.64
C ASN A 116 18.74 5.97 -4.24
N LEU A 117 18.83 5.32 -5.40
CA LEU A 117 20.09 5.06 -6.10
C LEU A 117 20.86 6.34 -6.45
N ASN A 118 20.15 7.41 -6.81
CA ASN A 118 20.76 8.68 -7.18
C ASN A 118 21.43 9.35 -5.97
N ASP A 119 20.76 9.32 -4.79
CA ASP A 119 21.32 9.85 -3.54
C ASP A 119 22.59 9.08 -3.12
N TRP A 120 22.58 7.75 -3.28
CA TRP A 120 23.74 6.91 -3.03
C TRP A 120 24.90 7.23 -3.99
N TRP A 121 24.60 7.42 -5.27
CA TRP A 121 25.61 7.75 -6.28
C TRP A 121 26.26 9.11 -6.01
N GLU A 122 25.48 10.12 -5.70
CA GLU A 122 25.98 11.47 -5.37
C GLU A 122 26.81 11.50 -4.08
N ARG A 123 26.57 10.59 -3.14
CA ARG A 123 27.31 10.48 -1.88
C ARG A 123 28.58 9.64 -1.98
N GLY A 124 29.07 9.38 -3.19
CA GLY A 124 30.32 8.66 -3.43
C GLY A 124 30.19 7.15 -3.53
N HIS A 125 28.98 6.63 -3.70
CA HIS A 125 28.61 5.23 -4.00
C HIS A 125 29.36 4.18 -3.15
N SER A 126 29.65 4.49 -1.88
CA SER A 126 30.30 3.58 -0.96
C SER A 126 29.43 2.41 -0.55
N PHE A 127 29.94 1.18 -0.64
CA PHE A 127 29.29 -0.02 -0.14
C PHE A 127 29.20 -0.10 1.39
N GLU A 128 29.94 0.72 2.13
CA GLU A 128 29.77 0.87 3.58
C GLU A 128 28.40 1.41 3.93
N ARG A 129 27.74 2.05 2.96
CA ARG A 129 26.38 2.55 3.05
C ARG A 129 25.35 1.51 2.58
N THR A 130 25.58 0.25 2.85
CA THR A 130 24.66 -0.84 2.53
C THR A 130 24.09 -1.48 3.79
N ILE A 131 22.87 -1.96 3.66
CA ILE A 131 22.16 -2.76 4.65
C ILE A 131 21.99 -4.14 4.05
N TYR A 132 22.42 -5.16 4.75
CA TYR A 132 22.28 -6.54 4.30
C TYR A 132 21.75 -7.43 5.42
N GLY A 133 21.10 -8.52 5.04
CA GLY A 133 20.50 -9.40 6.02
C GLY A 133 19.60 -10.44 5.40
N ALA A 134 18.63 -10.91 6.19
CA ALA A 134 17.62 -11.87 5.75
C ALA A 134 16.23 -11.48 6.26
N HIS A 135 15.25 -11.75 5.44
CA HIS A 135 13.84 -11.57 5.78
C HIS A 135 13.10 -12.88 5.53
N PHE A 136 12.56 -13.44 6.60
CA PHE A 136 11.74 -14.64 6.59
C PHE A 136 10.28 -14.22 6.78
N ILE A 137 9.43 -14.68 5.87
CA ILE A 137 7.99 -14.44 5.93
C ILE A 137 7.29 -15.77 5.73
N HIS A 138 6.41 -16.13 6.65
CA HIS A 138 5.46 -17.19 6.46
C HIS A 138 4.06 -16.57 6.31
N ASN A 139 3.63 -16.40 5.07
CA ASN A 139 2.25 -16.03 4.75
C ASN A 139 1.36 -17.26 4.89
N ASN A 140 0.08 -17.04 5.18
CA ASN A 140 -0.90 -18.11 5.33
C ASN A 140 -0.47 -19.19 6.35
N PHE A 141 0.16 -18.77 7.45
CA PHE A 141 0.58 -19.66 8.52
C PHE A 141 -0.61 -20.50 8.99
N MET A 142 -0.44 -21.82 9.09
CA MET A 142 -1.50 -22.81 9.38
C MET A 142 -2.71 -22.77 8.44
N GLY A 143 -2.62 -22.19 7.23
CA GLY A 143 -3.71 -22.07 6.27
C GLY A 143 -4.83 -21.09 6.68
N ARG A 144 -4.55 -20.20 7.62
CA ARG A 144 -5.52 -19.26 8.21
C ARG A 144 -5.33 -17.82 7.78
N ASN A 145 -4.54 -17.58 6.73
CA ASN A 145 -4.13 -16.25 6.28
C ASN A 145 -3.38 -15.46 7.37
N GLU A 146 -2.81 -16.15 8.35
CA GLU A 146 -1.93 -15.56 9.36
C GLU A 146 -0.56 -15.27 8.75
N LYS A 147 0.12 -14.27 9.28
CA LYS A 147 1.46 -13.91 8.83
C LYS A 147 2.41 -13.90 10.02
N LEU A 148 3.50 -14.64 9.89
CA LEU A 148 4.65 -14.56 10.78
C LEU A 148 5.82 -13.98 9.99
N SER A 149 6.55 -13.02 10.56
CA SER A 149 7.71 -12.42 9.92
C SER A 149 8.85 -12.25 10.90
N PHE A 150 10.06 -12.55 10.42
CA PHE A 150 11.29 -12.28 11.14
C PHE A 150 12.26 -11.60 10.18
N LYS A 151 12.82 -10.47 10.60
CA LYS A 151 13.75 -9.69 9.81
C LYS A 151 15.00 -9.40 10.64
N ALA A 152 16.16 -9.71 10.08
CA ALA A 152 17.45 -9.39 10.66
C ALA A 152 18.30 -8.69 9.61
N GLU A 153 18.70 -7.47 9.91
CA GLU A 153 19.53 -6.63 9.05
C GLU A 153 20.75 -6.15 9.81
N THR A 154 21.85 -5.98 9.11
CA THR A 154 23.11 -5.43 9.64
C THR A 154 23.80 -4.56 8.58
N GLY A 155 24.96 -4.02 8.89
CA GLY A 155 25.69 -3.06 8.07
C GLY A 155 25.43 -1.62 8.54
N PHE A 156 25.01 -0.76 7.64
CA PHE A 156 24.77 0.65 7.93
C PHE A 156 23.69 0.89 9.01
N THR A 157 22.69 0.08 9.02
CA THR A 157 21.64 0.03 10.05
C THR A 157 21.49 -1.40 10.53
N GLN A 158 21.47 -1.62 11.83
CA GLN A 158 21.13 -2.91 12.39
C GLN A 158 19.66 -2.89 12.78
N ARG A 159 18.92 -3.93 12.38
CA ARG A 159 17.51 -4.09 12.73
C ARG A 159 17.18 -5.55 12.99
N VAL A 160 16.49 -5.78 14.07
CA VAL A 160 15.82 -7.05 14.33
C VAL A 160 14.32 -6.75 14.53
N GLU A 161 13.49 -7.44 13.77
CA GLU A 161 12.04 -7.27 13.84
C GLU A 161 11.36 -8.62 13.86
N LEU A 162 10.45 -8.81 14.81
CA LEU A 162 9.55 -9.95 14.90
C LEU A 162 8.12 -9.45 14.81
N GLY A 163 7.37 -9.99 13.85
CA GLY A 163 5.98 -9.63 13.63
C GLY A 163 5.06 -10.83 13.52
N TYR A 164 3.88 -10.74 14.09
CA TYR A 164 2.80 -11.70 13.93
C TYR A 164 1.50 -10.96 13.64
N SER A 165 0.69 -11.51 12.73
CA SER A 165 -0.62 -10.96 12.41
C SER A 165 -1.61 -12.09 12.15
N ASN A 166 -2.72 -12.05 12.86
CA ASN A 166 -3.88 -12.91 12.65
C ASN A 166 -5.07 -12.04 12.21
N PRO A 167 -5.52 -12.14 10.95
CA PRO A 167 -6.61 -11.32 10.44
C PRO A 167 -8.00 -11.78 10.92
N TYR A 168 -8.13 -12.94 11.55
CA TYR A 168 -9.40 -13.62 11.83
C TYR A 168 -9.48 -14.19 13.24
N LEU A 169 -9.50 -13.34 14.25
CA LEU A 169 -9.53 -13.75 15.65
C LEU A 169 -10.92 -14.23 16.08
N ASP A 170 -11.99 -13.55 15.63
CA ASP A 170 -13.36 -13.86 16.00
C ASP A 170 -14.02 -14.90 15.06
N ARG A 171 -15.12 -15.51 15.53
CA ARG A 171 -15.88 -16.48 14.72
C ARG A 171 -16.47 -15.86 13.45
N LYS A 172 -16.84 -14.58 13.48
CA LYS A 172 -17.33 -13.82 12.32
C LYS A 172 -16.21 -13.41 11.38
N LYS A 173 -14.94 -13.67 11.76
CA LYS A 173 -13.73 -13.34 11.00
C LYS A 173 -13.67 -11.88 10.58
N THR A 174 -14.08 -11.01 11.49
CA THR A 174 -14.08 -9.56 11.28
C THR A 174 -13.00 -8.85 12.08
N LEU A 175 -12.52 -9.47 13.16
CA LEU A 175 -11.52 -8.92 14.05
C LEU A 175 -10.17 -9.59 13.81
N GLY A 176 -9.13 -8.79 13.62
CA GLY A 176 -7.73 -9.23 13.55
C GLY A 176 -6.90 -8.63 14.66
N LEU A 177 -5.82 -9.30 14.99
CA LEU A 177 -4.83 -8.90 15.98
C LEU A 177 -3.43 -8.99 15.36
N GLY A 178 -2.57 -8.03 15.68
CA GLY A 178 -1.15 -8.07 15.33
C GLY A 178 -0.29 -7.66 16.51
N ALA A 179 0.94 -8.16 16.53
CA ALA A 179 1.97 -7.74 17.46
C ALA A 179 3.29 -7.61 16.73
N ALA A 180 4.10 -6.63 17.09
CA ALA A 180 5.43 -6.44 16.54
C ALA A 180 6.39 -5.97 17.63
N LEU A 181 7.62 -6.51 17.60
CA LEU A 181 8.75 -6.06 18.39
C LEU A 181 9.86 -5.67 17.44
N THR A 182 10.46 -4.51 17.65
CA THR A 182 11.51 -4.00 16.78
C THR A 182 12.63 -3.41 17.59
N TYR A 183 13.87 -3.77 17.23
CA TYR A 183 15.10 -3.18 17.72
C TYR A 183 15.89 -2.61 16.55
N ILE A 184 16.33 -1.35 16.63
CA ILE A 184 17.06 -0.68 15.59
C ILE A 184 18.22 0.08 16.18
N THR A 185 19.42 -0.05 15.59
CA THR A 185 20.55 0.83 15.88
C THR A 185 21.04 1.50 14.60
N ASN A 186 21.51 2.72 14.72
CA ASN A 186 22.05 3.49 13.63
C ASN A 186 23.44 4.01 13.98
N LYS A 187 24.42 3.74 13.13
CA LYS A 187 25.77 4.32 13.16
C LYS A 187 25.90 5.53 12.24
N ASN A 188 24.89 5.74 11.39
CA ASN A 188 24.74 6.96 10.60
C ASN A 188 23.35 7.56 10.90
N LEU A 189 23.31 8.85 11.14
CA LEU A 189 22.07 9.54 11.53
C LEU A 189 22.03 10.93 10.93
N ALA A 190 20.88 11.25 10.32
CA ALA A 190 20.56 12.61 9.93
C ALA A 190 20.26 13.44 11.19
N PHE A 191 21.00 14.52 11.39
CA PHE A 191 20.86 15.37 12.57
C PHE A 191 20.23 16.73 12.24
N ARG A 192 20.24 17.15 10.98
CA ARG A 192 19.69 18.43 10.50
C ARG A 192 19.35 18.36 9.03
N THR A 193 18.42 19.18 8.57
CA THR A 193 18.17 19.44 7.15
C THR A 193 18.77 20.78 6.75
N ILE A 194 19.55 20.80 5.66
CA ILE A 194 20.12 22.02 5.08
C ILE A 194 19.82 22.02 3.58
N ASN A 195 19.19 23.07 3.09
CA ASN A 195 18.82 23.24 1.67
C ASN A 195 18.09 22.00 1.11
N ASP A 196 17.08 21.50 1.83
CA ASP A 196 16.27 20.33 1.47
C ASP A 196 17.07 19.02 1.36
N THR A 197 18.24 18.95 1.99
CA THR A 197 19.07 17.74 2.03
C THR A 197 19.36 17.37 3.48
N LEU A 198 19.28 16.08 3.79
CA LEU A 198 19.61 15.57 5.12
C LEU A 198 21.12 15.62 5.34
N ASN A 199 21.54 16.40 6.33
CA ASN A 199 22.91 16.35 6.84
C ASN A 199 23.03 15.17 7.79
N THR A 200 23.93 14.25 7.45
CA THR A 200 24.16 13.03 8.20
C THR A 200 25.57 13.03 8.82
N ILE A 201 25.70 12.37 9.96
CA ILE A 201 26.98 12.02 10.57
C ILE A 201 27.11 10.52 10.66
N SER A 202 28.31 10.01 10.39
CA SER A 202 28.66 8.59 10.56
C SER A 202 29.64 8.44 11.72
N SER A 203 29.54 7.32 12.45
CA SER A 203 30.43 6.99 13.58
C SER A 203 30.57 5.46 13.70
N ASP A 204 31.69 5.01 14.23
CA ASP A 204 31.86 3.59 14.60
C ASP A 204 31.00 3.21 15.82
N LYS A 205 30.62 4.20 16.62
CA LYS A 205 29.71 4.01 17.75
C LYS A 205 28.26 4.19 17.34
N ILE A 206 27.34 3.58 18.09
CA ILE A 206 25.91 3.74 17.88
C ILE A 206 25.53 5.20 18.17
N LEU A 207 24.91 5.85 17.18
CA LEU A 207 24.41 7.22 17.28
C LEU A 207 22.94 7.27 17.72
N ARG A 208 22.18 6.22 17.40
CA ARG A 208 20.78 6.08 17.86
C ARG A 208 20.47 4.61 18.09
N GLU A 209 19.79 4.36 19.18
CA GLU A 209 19.22 3.06 19.54
C GLU A 209 17.72 3.24 19.80
N ARG A 210 16.92 2.31 19.29
CA ARG A 210 15.46 2.31 19.47
C ARG A 210 14.92 0.92 19.71
N TRP A 211 14.13 0.79 20.76
CA TRP A 211 13.24 -0.33 21.03
C TRP A 211 11.80 0.10 20.79
N SER A 212 10.99 -0.74 20.20
CA SER A 212 9.57 -0.48 20.09
C SER A 212 8.76 -1.77 20.13
N GLY A 213 7.61 -1.71 20.81
CA GLY A 213 6.59 -2.75 20.84
C GLY A 213 5.27 -2.18 20.37
N ALA A 214 4.55 -2.92 19.54
CA ALA A 214 3.25 -2.51 19.01
C ALA A 214 2.24 -3.64 19.13
N LEU A 215 1.00 -3.29 19.49
CA LEU A 215 -0.18 -4.13 19.39
C LEU A 215 -1.15 -3.45 18.43
N SER A 216 -1.62 -4.17 17.44
CA SER A 216 -2.53 -3.65 16.42
C SER A 216 -3.81 -4.47 16.38
N PHE A 217 -4.92 -3.78 16.22
CA PHE A 217 -6.26 -4.34 16.07
C PHE A 217 -6.81 -3.95 14.72
N ARG A 218 -7.41 -4.90 14.03
CA ARG A 218 -8.08 -4.68 12.76
C ARG A 218 -9.52 -5.10 12.89
N LYS A 219 -10.45 -4.24 12.48
CA LYS A 219 -11.88 -4.57 12.39
C LYS A 219 -12.37 -4.33 10.97
N ARG A 220 -13.00 -5.33 10.38
CA ARG A 220 -13.67 -5.24 9.09
C ARG A 220 -15.17 -5.14 9.34
N LEU A 221 -15.77 -3.97 9.14
CA LEU A 221 -17.20 -3.77 9.38
C LEU A 221 -18.03 -4.18 8.16
N ARG A 222 -17.62 -3.71 6.99
CA ARG A 222 -18.21 -4.07 5.71
C ARG A 222 -17.14 -4.66 4.81
N PHE A 223 -17.53 -5.07 3.62
CA PHE A 223 -16.64 -5.78 2.71
C PHE A 223 -15.36 -4.99 2.38
N TYR A 224 -15.47 -3.68 2.23
CA TYR A 224 -14.39 -2.77 1.87
C TYR A 224 -13.93 -1.87 3.01
N ASP A 225 -14.60 -1.93 4.17
CA ASP A 225 -14.37 -1.02 5.28
C ASP A 225 -13.47 -1.67 6.32
N PHE A 226 -12.26 -1.16 6.45
CA PHE A 226 -11.28 -1.62 7.40
C PHE A 226 -10.96 -0.53 8.41
N HIS A 227 -11.00 -0.90 9.67
CA HIS A 227 -10.62 -0.06 10.80
C HIS A 227 -9.40 -0.66 11.46
N PHE A 228 -8.42 0.16 11.76
CA PHE A 228 -7.19 -0.23 12.43
C PHE A 228 -7.02 0.65 13.66
N ALA A 229 -6.62 0.03 14.76
CA ALA A 229 -6.15 0.73 15.94
C ALA A 229 -4.79 0.15 16.33
N GLU A 230 -3.85 0.98 16.73
CA GLU A 230 -2.53 0.53 17.18
C GLU A 230 -2.13 1.30 18.43
N ILE A 231 -1.58 0.58 19.38
CA ILE A 231 -0.86 1.11 20.53
C ILE A 231 0.60 0.76 20.32
N ARG A 232 1.47 1.77 20.28
CA ARG A 232 2.91 1.61 20.12
C ARG A 232 3.66 2.35 21.20
N TYR A 233 4.50 1.63 21.92
CA TYR A 233 5.50 2.23 22.78
C TYR A 233 6.86 2.21 22.11
N SER A 234 7.60 3.29 22.18
CA SER A 234 8.98 3.39 21.72
C SER A 234 9.86 4.08 22.74
N HIS A 235 11.03 3.51 22.95
CA HIS A 235 12.12 4.08 23.73
C HIS A 235 13.30 4.31 22.79
N THR A 236 13.77 5.54 22.70
CA THR A 236 14.84 5.93 21.77
C THR A 236 15.89 6.74 22.51
N ILE A 237 17.15 6.37 22.30
CA ILE A 237 18.33 7.05 22.86
C ILE A 237 19.21 7.53 21.71
N ILE A 238 19.79 8.73 21.82
CA ILE A 238 20.78 9.27 20.90
C ILE A 238 22.09 9.57 21.63
N ALA A 239 23.19 9.49 20.89
CA ALA A 239 24.51 9.88 21.39
C ALA A 239 24.59 11.40 21.64
N ASP A 240 25.40 11.79 22.63
CA ASP A 240 25.65 13.22 22.94
C ASP A 240 26.12 14.03 21.73
N THR A 241 26.87 13.43 20.82
CA THR A 241 27.27 14.06 19.58
C THR A 241 26.11 14.60 18.77
N ILE A 242 24.97 13.86 18.71
CA ILE A 242 23.79 14.30 17.97
C ILE A 242 23.14 15.51 18.67
N LYS A 243 23.06 15.50 20.00
CA LYS A 243 22.56 16.61 20.79
C LYS A 243 23.45 17.85 20.62
N GLN A 244 24.76 17.69 20.59
CA GLN A 244 25.70 18.81 20.37
C GLN A 244 25.54 19.41 18.97
N LEU A 245 25.35 18.57 17.92
CA LEU A 245 25.14 19.04 16.54
C LEU A 245 23.76 19.66 16.31
N ASN A 246 22.76 19.19 17.03
CA ASN A 246 21.40 19.73 17.00
C ASN A 246 20.73 19.64 18.38
N PRO A 247 20.81 20.71 19.19
CA PRO A 247 20.17 20.74 20.50
C PRO A 247 18.63 20.57 20.46
N ASN A 248 18.01 20.84 19.31
CA ASN A 248 16.58 20.68 19.08
C ASN A 248 16.23 19.34 18.45
N TYR A 249 17.17 18.36 18.43
CA TYR A 249 16.90 17.04 17.85
C TYR A 249 15.75 16.35 18.55
N TYR A 250 15.76 16.29 19.90
CA TYR A 250 14.63 15.91 20.73
C TYR A 250 14.20 17.08 21.63
N TYR A 251 13.00 16.94 22.20
CA TYR A 251 12.38 17.96 23.02
C TYR A 251 13.29 18.36 24.21
N LYS A 252 13.45 19.68 24.40
CA LYS A 252 14.28 20.28 25.45
C LYS A 252 15.75 19.78 25.47
N GLY A 253 16.27 19.34 24.32
CA GLY A 253 17.63 18.84 24.25
C GLY A 253 17.88 17.54 25.01
N SER A 254 16.89 16.70 25.17
CA SER A 254 17.03 15.37 25.75
C SER A 254 17.84 14.45 24.85
N ASN A 255 18.54 13.48 25.43
CA ASN A 255 19.15 12.37 24.71
C ASN A 255 18.19 11.19 24.55
N GLU A 256 17.09 11.20 25.29
CA GLU A 256 16.08 10.15 25.29
C GLU A 256 14.73 10.69 24.83
N GLN A 257 13.97 9.83 24.17
CA GLN A 257 12.57 10.04 23.87
C GLN A 257 11.78 8.76 24.14
N ASN A 258 10.95 8.82 25.18
CA ASN A 258 9.92 7.83 25.45
C ASN A 258 8.62 8.33 24.85
N LEU A 259 7.91 7.46 24.14
CA LEU A 259 6.71 7.89 23.43
C LEU A 259 5.70 6.76 23.35
N LEU A 260 4.55 6.96 23.99
CA LEU A 260 3.36 6.11 23.77
C LEU A 260 2.50 6.78 22.70
N GLN A 261 2.28 6.06 21.61
CA GLN A 261 1.47 6.50 20.47
C GLN A 261 0.19 5.67 20.41
N LEU A 262 -0.95 6.34 20.22
CA LEU A 262 -2.20 5.72 19.77
C LEU A 262 -2.47 6.13 18.35
N SER A 263 -2.79 5.17 17.52
CA SER A 263 -3.15 5.42 16.12
C SER A 263 -4.50 4.77 15.83
N TYR A 264 -5.34 5.48 15.10
CA TYR A 264 -6.56 4.93 14.53
C TYR A 264 -6.55 5.25 13.04
N ALA A 265 -6.87 4.25 12.21
CA ALA A 265 -6.97 4.43 10.77
C ALA A 265 -8.24 3.76 10.24
N PHE A 266 -8.86 4.42 9.29
CA PHE A 266 -9.93 3.91 8.46
C PHE A 266 -9.42 3.76 7.03
N SER A 267 -9.73 2.63 6.39
CA SER A 267 -9.41 2.38 4.98
C SER A 267 -10.62 1.80 4.26
N TYR A 268 -11.02 2.44 3.18
CA TYR A 268 -12.00 1.93 2.23
C TYR A 268 -11.27 1.63 0.92
N ASP A 269 -11.20 0.34 0.54
CA ASP A 269 -10.42 -0.11 -0.62
C ASP A 269 -11.32 -0.85 -1.62
N PHE A 270 -11.71 -0.16 -2.68
CA PHE A 270 -12.55 -0.66 -3.79
C PHE A 270 -11.75 -0.68 -5.10
N ARG A 271 -10.49 -1.09 -5.06
CA ARG A 271 -9.64 -1.22 -6.24
C ARG A 271 -9.81 -2.59 -6.88
N ASP A 272 -9.66 -2.67 -8.19
CA ASP A 272 -9.71 -3.91 -8.97
C ASP A 272 -8.52 -4.84 -8.64
N PHE A 273 -7.31 -4.29 -8.60
CA PHE A 273 -6.09 -5.00 -8.23
C PHE A 273 -5.21 -4.10 -7.36
N ALA A 274 -5.12 -4.43 -6.07
CA ALA A 274 -4.49 -3.56 -5.08
C ALA A 274 -3.01 -3.19 -5.38
N PRO A 275 -2.14 -4.09 -5.91
CA PRO A 275 -0.75 -3.75 -6.23
C PRO A 275 -0.57 -2.74 -7.36
N TYR A 276 -1.40 -2.80 -8.40
CA TYR A 276 -1.38 -1.89 -9.55
C TYR A 276 -2.80 -1.67 -10.09
N PRO A 277 -3.56 -0.77 -9.47
CA PRO A 277 -4.96 -0.57 -9.83
C PRO A 277 -5.12 0.22 -11.12
N LEU A 278 -6.10 -0.22 -11.90
CA LEU A 278 -6.54 0.46 -13.12
C LEU A 278 -7.96 1.02 -12.98
N ARG A 279 -8.75 0.47 -12.03
CA ARG A 279 -10.14 0.87 -11.77
C ARG A 279 -10.43 0.89 -10.29
N GLY A 280 -11.36 1.78 -9.90
CA GLY A 280 -11.85 1.83 -8.53
C GLY A 280 -11.31 3.01 -7.73
N ARG A 281 -11.39 2.90 -6.41
CA ARG A 281 -10.99 3.98 -5.51
C ARG A 281 -10.47 3.45 -4.18
N LYS A 282 -9.65 4.25 -3.53
CA LYS A 282 -9.19 4.00 -2.16
C LYS A 282 -9.25 5.28 -1.34
N ILE A 283 -9.71 5.16 -0.11
CA ILE A 283 -9.77 6.25 0.85
C ILE A 283 -9.09 5.76 2.13
N ASP A 284 -8.08 6.50 2.59
CA ASP A 284 -7.46 6.25 3.88
C ASP A 284 -7.55 7.51 4.73
N LEU A 285 -7.89 7.34 5.99
CA LEU A 285 -7.86 8.39 7.01
C LEU A 285 -7.16 7.84 8.25
N ALA A 286 -6.17 8.54 8.75
CA ALA A 286 -5.45 8.15 9.95
C ALA A 286 -5.38 9.33 10.93
N TYR A 287 -5.63 9.05 12.20
CA TYR A 287 -5.44 9.93 13.33
C TYR A 287 -4.37 9.33 14.22
N ASN A 288 -3.33 10.07 14.53
CA ASN A 288 -2.26 9.68 15.41
C ASN A 288 -2.18 10.65 16.59
N PHE A 289 -2.13 10.11 17.77
CA PHE A 289 -1.90 10.88 19.00
C PHE A 289 -0.59 10.40 19.63
N TYR A 290 0.30 11.34 19.91
CA TYR A 290 1.64 11.10 20.41
C TYR A 290 1.77 11.67 21.82
N GLY A 291 2.32 10.90 22.74
CA GLY A 291 2.62 11.34 24.08
C GLY A 291 1.41 11.37 25.01
N ILE A 292 0.94 10.18 25.38
CA ILE A 292 -0.24 9.99 26.23
C ILE A 292 0.13 9.98 27.69
N LEU A 293 1.31 9.44 28.00
CA LEU A 293 1.77 9.32 29.40
C LEU A 293 2.29 10.67 29.89
N ALA A 294 2.08 10.95 31.16
CA ALA A 294 2.56 12.21 31.79
C ALA A 294 4.08 12.41 31.68
N GLN A 295 4.83 11.30 31.56
CA GLN A 295 6.28 11.30 31.36
C GLN A 295 6.72 11.44 29.91
N ASP A 296 5.78 11.39 28.94
CA ASP A 296 6.12 11.56 27.53
C ASP A 296 6.60 12.98 27.27
N ALA A 297 7.70 13.10 26.57
CA ALA A 297 8.31 14.41 26.28
C ALA A 297 7.48 15.27 25.34
N LEU A 298 6.57 14.67 24.59
CA LEU A 298 5.76 15.28 23.54
C LEU A 298 4.29 14.97 23.76
N ASN A 299 3.44 15.95 23.40
CA ASN A 299 1.99 15.76 23.34
C ASN A 299 1.46 16.53 22.14
N TYR A 300 1.09 15.82 21.09
CA TYR A 300 0.49 16.40 19.90
C TYR A 300 -0.24 15.31 19.08
N TRP A 301 -1.05 15.73 18.13
CA TRP A 301 -1.72 14.82 17.19
C TRP A 301 -1.49 15.25 15.73
N ASP A 302 -1.60 14.29 14.83
CA ASP A 302 -1.72 14.52 13.40
C ASP A 302 -2.88 13.74 12.78
N ILE A 303 -3.42 14.29 11.70
CA ILE A 303 -4.38 13.63 10.81
C ILE A 303 -3.74 13.52 9.44
N LYS A 304 -3.78 12.32 8.87
CA LYS A 304 -3.39 12.04 7.50
C LYS A 304 -4.59 11.54 6.72
N ALA A 305 -4.85 12.12 5.57
CA ALA A 305 -5.89 11.70 4.65
C ALA A 305 -5.28 11.38 3.29
N SER A 306 -5.76 10.30 2.66
CA SER A 306 -5.40 9.92 1.30
C SER A 306 -6.66 9.52 0.54
N PHE A 307 -6.78 10.03 -0.69
CA PHE A 307 -7.82 9.66 -1.63
C PHE A 307 -7.18 9.32 -2.96
N ALA A 308 -7.43 8.12 -3.48
CA ALA A 308 -6.96 7.69 -4.79
C ALA A 308 -8.14 7.22 -5.64
N TYR A 309 -8.16 7.65 -6.89
CA TYR A 309 -9.17 7.26 -7.87
C TYR A 309 -8.50 6.77 -9.16
N TYR A 310 -9.07 5.72 -9.74
CA TYR A 310 -8.55 5.02 -10.92
C TYR A 310 -9.67 4.91 -11.95
N PHE A 311 -9.43 5.54 -13.11
CA PHE A 311 -10.38 5.60 -14.20
C PHE A 311 -9.89 4.78 -15.40
N ASP A 312 -10.80 3.98 -15.95
CA ASP A 312 -10.65 3.43 -17.29
C ASP A 312 -11.31 4.39 -18.29
N ILE A 313 -10.52 4.97 -19.18
CA ILE A 313 -11.01 5.89 -20.21
C ILE A 313 -11.45 5.12 -21.47
N GLY A 314 -11.12 3.84 -21.55
CA GLY A 314 -11.31 3.02 -22.75
C GLY A 314 -10.06 2.94 -23.63
N SER A 315 -10.09 2.04 -24.62
CA SER A 315 -8.99 1.84 -25.59
C SER A 315 -7.61 1.63 -24.93
N ASN A 316 -7.57 0.90 -23.79
CA ASN A 316 -6.36 0.63 -22.99
C ASN A 316 -5.73 1.86 -22.33
N PHE A 317 -6.46 2.98 -22.23
CA PHE A 317 -6.01 4.17 -21.51
C PHE A 317 -6.63 4.25 -20.11
N PHE A 318 -5.81 4.59 -19.14
CA PHE A 318 -6.20 4.69 -17.74
C PHE A 318 -5.62 5.98 -17.12
N ILE A 319 -6.33 6.50 -16.12
CA ILE A 319 -5.86 7.61 -15.29
C ILE A 319 -5.88 7.15 -13.84
N SER A 320 -4.81 7.43 -13.10
CA SER A 320 -4.77 7.37 -11.65
C SER A 320 -4.52 8.76 -11.09
N SER A 321 -5.29 9.15 -10.09
CA SER A 321 -5.09 10.41 -9.36
C SER A 321 -5.14 10.14 -7.88
N GLN A 322 -4.10 10.57 -7.15
CA GLN A 322 -4.00 10.45 -5.72
C GLN A 322 -3.80 11.82 -5.08
N TRP A 323 -4.52 12.05 -3.99
CA TRP A 323 -4.40 13.20 -3.12
C TRP A 323 -4.04 12.75 -1.72
N LYS A 324 -3.03 13.38 -1.13
CA LYS A 324 -2.65 13.15 0.27
C LYS A 324 -2.55 14.47 1.00
N ALA A 325 -3.03 14.49 2.22
CA ALA A 325 -2.91 15.63 3.10
C ALA A 325 -2.48 15.18 4.50
N LYS A 326 -1.69 16.00 5.16
CA LYS A 326 -1.34 15.86 6.57
C LYS A 326 -1.61 17.20 7.25
N VAL A 327 -2.29 17.13 8.38
CA VAL A 327 -2.50 18.28 9.28
C VAL A 327 -2.03 17.87 10.67
N THR A 328 -1.14 18.63 11.25
CA THR A 328 -0.60 18.41 12.59
C THR A 328 -1.08 19.54 13.50
N GLN A 329 -1.42 19.23 14.74
CA GLN A 329 -1.72 20.22 15.74
C GLN A 329 -0.58 21.24 15.81
N GLU A 330 -0.93 22.52 15.76
CA GLU A 330 0.06 23.59 15.97
C GLU A 330 0.67 23.47 17.36
N ASN A 331 1.89 22.97 17.40
CA ASN A 331 2.66 22.90 18.63
C ASN A 331 4.08 23.40 18.33
N LYS A 332 4.43 24.54 18.90
CA LYS A 332 5.78 25.13 18.76
C LYS A 332 6.90 24.28 19.36
N ASN A 333 6.54 23.16 19.98
CA ASN A 333 7.49 22.29 20.69
C ASN A 333 7.77 20.97 19.96
N ILE A 334 7.37 20.82 18.68
CA ILE A 334 7.70 19.62 17.91
C ILE A 334 9.19 19.66 17.56
N PRO A 335 10.01 18.73 18.08
CA PRO A 335 11.44 18.73 17.81
C PRO A 335 11.75 18.26 16.41
N TYR A 336 12.97 18.53 15.93
CA TYR A 336 13.43 18.20 14.59
C TYR A 336 13.15 16.74 14.18
N ALA A 337 13.42 15.78 15.06
CA ALA A 337 13.23 14.36 14.77
C ALA A 337 11.76 13.96 14.47
N ASN A 338 10.80 14.78 14.83
CA ASN A 338 9.36 14.55 14.65
C ASN A 338 8.75 15.42 13.54
N ILE A 339 9.53 16.36 12.96
CA ILE A 339 9.10 17.17 11.82
C ILE A 339 9.37 16.37 10.55
N MET A 340 8.32 15.90 9.89
CA MET A 340 8.41 15.13 8.65
C MET A 340 7.34 15.61 7.67
N GLY A 341 7.77 16.30 6.63
CA GLY A 341 6.92 16.69 5.50
C GLY A 341 6.99 15.66 4.37
N LEU A 342 7.52 16.04 3.22
CA LEU A 342 7.65 15.17 2.05
C LEU A 342 9.11 14.68 1.86
N GLY A 343 9.29 13.54 1.18
CA GLY A 343 10.61 12.98 0.87
C GLY A 343 11.22 12.07 1.93
N TYR A 344 10.53 11.82 3.05
CA TYR A 344 10.98 10.93 4.14
C TYR A 344 10.56 9.47 3.97
N GLY A 345 9.75 9.17 2.96
CA GLY A 345 9.24 7.84 2.63
C GLY A 345 8.67 7.83 1.23
N GLY A 346 7.55 7.12 1.00
CA GLY A 346 6.89 7.09 -0.30
C GLY A 346 6.19 8.38 -0.73
N ASP A 347 6.06 9.36 0.18
CA ASP A 347 5.37 10.61 -0.06
C ASP A 347 6.37 11.65 -0.58
N ASN A 348 6.56 11.69 -1.90
CA ASN A 348 7.41 12.66 -2.61
C ASN A 348 6.75 13.13 -3.90
N VAL A 349 7.10 14.31 -4.36
CA VAL A 349 6.82 14.79 -5.71
C VAL A 349 7.87 14.18 -6.65
N ARG A 350 7.44 13.57 -7.76
CA ARG A 350 8.39 13.01 -8.75
C ARG A 350 9.22 14.11 -9.37
N GLY A 351 10.55 13.92 -9.36
CA GLY A 351 11.55 14.95 -9.69
C GLY A 351 12.20 15.63 -8.48
N TYR A 352 11.79 15.25 -7.25
CA TYR A 352 12.39 15.74 -6.00
C TYR A 352 12.90 14.58 -5.12
N GLU A 353 13.29 13.48 -5.73
CA GLU A 353 13.73 12.27 -5.02
C GLU A 353 14.97 12.50 -4.14
N LEU A 354 15.78 13.49 -4.48
CA LEU A 354 16.97 13.87 -3.71
C LEU A 354 16.66 14.85 -2.57
N ASN A 355 15.44 15.37 -2.53
CA ASN A 355 15.04 16.40 -1.56
C ASN A 355 14.18 15.82 -0.44
N VAL A 356 14.36 16.36 0.76
CA VAL A 356 13.38 16.28 1.85
C VAL A 356 12.82 17.68 2.08
N ILE A 357 11.53 17.78 2.21
CA ILE A 357 10.85 19.04 2.39
C ILE A 357 10.21 19.01 3.77
N ASP A 358 10.86 19.68 4.71
CA ASP A 358 10.41 19.69 6.09
C ASP A 358 9.14 20.50 6.25
N GLY A 359 8.24 19.97 7.07
CA GLY A 359 7.02 20.64 7.41
C GLY A 359 6.11 19.81 8.29
N THR A 360 5.24 20.51 8.99
CA THR A 360 4.24 19.88 9.86
C THR A 360 3.00 19.48 9.08
N ASN A 361 2.63 20.26 8.07
CA ASN A 361 1.45 20.02 7.25
C ASN A 361 1.84 19.92 5.77
N PHE A 362 1.11 19.15 5.00
CA PHE A 362 1.29 19.12 3.54
C PHE A 362 0.01 18.74 2.79
N LEU A 363 -0.02 19.17 1.54
CA LEU A 363 -0.92 18.68 0.50
C LEU A 363 -0.08 18.17 -0.66
N LEU A 364 -0.36 16.95 -1.14
CA LEU A 364 0.31 16.31 -2.27
C LEU A 364 -0.74 15.76 -3.23
N SER A 365 -0.59 16.05 -4.51
CA SER A 365 -1.36 15.43 -5.60
C SER A 365 -0.42 14.75 -6.57
N LYS A 366 -0.76 13.52 -6.96
CA LYS A 366 -0.02 12.71 -7.95
C LYS A 366 -1.02 12.21 -8.98
N THR A 367 -0.82 12.58 -10.24
CA THR A 367 -1.66 12.11 -11.36
C THR A 367 -0.81 11.42 -12.40
N THR A 368 -1.27 10.26 -12.88
CA THR A 368 -0.58 9.46 -13.89
C THR A 368 -1.55 9.01 -14.96
N PHE A 369 -1.24 9.30 -16.20
CA PHE A 369 -1.86 8.75 -17.39
C PHE A 369 -1.09 7.50 -17.79
N LYS A 370 -1.79 6.40 -18.08
CA LYS A 370 -1.21 5.10 -18.37
C LYS A 370 -1.80 4.57 -19.67
N TYR A 371 -0.98 3.94 -20.50
CA TYR A 371 -1.41 3.18 -21.65
C TYR A 371 -1.00 1.73 -21.50
N GLN A 372 -1.92 0.77 -21.58
CA GLN A 372 -1.63 -0.66 -21.51
C GLN A 372 -1.10 -1.15 -22.85
N LEU A 373 0.23 -1.17 -23.00
CA LEU A 373 0.90 -1.61 -24.22
C LEU A 373 0.85 -3.13 -24.35
N PHE A 374 0.99 -3.85 -23.23
CA PHE A 374 1.14 -5.30 -23.21
C PHE A 374 0.51 -5.89 -21.93
N ASN A 375 -0.19 -7.01 -22.04
CA ASN A 375 -0.72 -7.75 -20.91
C ASN A 375 -0.88 -9.22 -21.30
N LYS A 376 0.10 -10.07 -20.93
CA LYS A 376 0.08 -11.51 -21.26
C LYS A 376 0.71 -12.34 -20.14
N ILE A 377 0.33 -13.62 -20.10
CA ILE A 377 1.00 -14.63 -19.29
C ILE A 377 2.05 -15.30 -20.16
N ILE A 378 3.31 -15.20 -19.76
CA ILE A 378 4.46 -15.77 -20.47
C ILE A 378 4.83 -17.11 -19.80
N PRO A 379 4.80 -18.26 -20.51
CA PRO A 379 5.24 -19.53 -19.96
C PRO A 379 6.77 -19.60 -19.87
N ILE A 380 7.30 -19.87 -18.68
CA ILE A 380 8.73 -20.06 -18.44
C ILE A 380 8.99 -21.57 -18.33
N ARG A 381 9.27 -22.21 -19.46
CA ARG A 381 9.32 -23.68 -19.60
C ARG A 381 10.45 -24.35 -18.81
N PHE A 382 11.52 -23.65 -18.50
CA PHE A 382 12.69 -24.23 -17.79
C PHE A 382 12.49 -24.28 -16.25
N LEU A 383 11.43 -23.65 -15.71
CA LEU A 383 11.14 -23.70 -14.28
C LEU A 383 10.23 -24.88 -13.95
N PRO A 384 10.65 -25.82 -13.08
CA PRO A 384 9.89 -27.03 -12.79
C PRO A 384 8.67 -26.79 -11.89
N TYR A 385 8.63 -25.66 -11.19
CA TYR A 385 7.56 -25.35 -10.23
C TYR A 385 6.43 -24.60 -10.91
N LYS A 386 5.20 -25.13 -10.80
CA LYS A 386 3.98 -24.52 -11.39
C LYS A 386 3.77 -23.06 -10.95
N GLN A 387 4.20 -22.70 -9.74
CA GLN A 387 4.08 -21.36 -9.18
C GLN A 387 4.98 -20.33 -9.90
N PHE A 388 6.00 -20.78 -10.61
CA PHE A 388 6.99 -19.89 -11.27
C PHE A 388 7.00 -20.03 -12.78
N ASN A 389 6.34 -21.04 -13.34
CA ASN A 389 6.38 -21.31 -14.79
C ASN A 389 5.35 -20.51 -15.61
N GLN A 390 4.52 -19.69 -14.98
CA GLN A 390 3.53 -18.82 -15.64
C GLN A 390 3.70 -17.38 -15.14
N MET A 391 4.46 -16.58 -15.87
CA MET A 391 4.75 -15.19 -15.48
C MET A 391 3.75 -14.22 -16.14
N PRO A 392 2.82 -13.62 -15.37
CA PRO A 392 2.04 -12.50 -15.87
C PRO A 392 2.96 -11.29 -16.06
N VAL A 393 2.89 -10.66 -17.23
CA VAL A 393 3.66 -9.43 -17.53
C VAL A 393 2.72 -8.42 -18.15
N SER A 394 2.70 -7.23 -17.54
CA SER A 394 1.99 -6.08 -18.09
C SER A 394 2.92 -4.88 -18.16
N LEU A 395 2.86 -4.14 -19.26
CA LEU A 395 3.72 -2.99 -19.56
C LEU A 395 2.87 -1.74 -19.81
N TYR A 396 3.23 -0.64 -19.14
CA TYR A 396 2.50 0.62 -19.21
C TYR A 396 3.47 1.80 -19.41
N PRO A 397 3.62 2.37 -20.61
CA PRO A 397 4.12 3.73 -20.75
C PRO A 397 3.20 4.71 -20.01
N THR A 398 3.80 5.69 -19.35
CA THR A 398 3.08 6.62 -18.46
C THR A 398 3.51 8.06 -18.69
N LEU A 399 2.57 9.00 -18.47
CA LEU A 399 2.82 10.41 -18.29
C LEU A 399 2.37 10.80 -16.91
N PHE A 400 3.14 11.61 -16.19
CA PHE A 400 2.78 12.02 -14.85
C PHE A 400 2.87 13.52 -14.62
N PHE A 401 2.01 14.00 -13.74
CA PHE A 401 2.02 15.35 -13.21
C PHE A 401 1.71 15.31 -11.72
N ASP A 402 2.61 15.89 -10.93
CA ASP A 402 2.50 15.98 -9.48
C ASP A 402 2.60 17.44 -9.04
N PHE A 403 1.93 17.78 -7.93
CA PHE A 403 2.17 19.04 -7.25
C PHE A 403 1.99 18.87 -5.74
N ALA A 404 2.65 19.73 -4.98
CA ALA A 404 2.53 19.73 -3.53
C ALA A 404 2.76 21.12 -2.92
N TYR A 405 2.26 21.27 -1.71
CA TYR A 405 2.55 22.39 -0.82
C TYR A 405 2.88 21.84 0.56
N VAL A 406 3.99 22.27 1.14
CA VAL A 406 4.43 21.86 2.47
C VAL A 406 4.47 23.11 3.35
N TYR A 407 3.71 23.10 4.44
CA TYR A 407 3.71 24.17 5.42
C TYR A 407 4.64 23.85 6.58
N GLN A 408 5.59 24.75 6.86
CA GLN A 408 6.50 24.68 7.98
C GLN A 408 6.27 25.89 8.90
N ALA A 409 5.79 25.57 10.13
CA ALA A 409 5.48 26.57 11.14
C ALA A 409 6.73 27.12 11.85
N GLN A 410 7.84 26.36 11.84
CA GLN A 410 9.08 26.66 12.55
C GLN A 410 10.27 26.61 11.59
N PRO A 411 10.39 27.57 10.66
CA PRO A 411 11.43 27.56 9.65
C PRO A 411 12.85 27.64 10.24
N GLU A 412 12.98 28.10 11.47
CA GLU A 412 14.27 28.16 12.20
C GLU A 412 14.85 26.79 12.58
N LEU A 413 14.02 25.77 12.67
CA LEU A 413 14.47 24.39 12.97
C LEU A 413 15.02 23.65 11.75
N THR A 414 14.68 24.14 10.55
CA THR A 414 15.03 23.49 9.29
C THR A 414 15.39 24.54 8.25
N SER A 415 16.32 24.19 7.33
CA SER A 415 16.64 25.04 6.19
C SER A 415 16.06 24.43 4.92
N SER A 416 14.77 24.64 4.70
CA SER A 416 14.10 24.15 3.50
C SER A 416 13.76 25.27 2.51
N ARG A 417 14.23 25.15 1.26
CA ARG A 417 13.91 26.08 0.17
C ARG A 417 12.53 25.85 -0.42
N PHE A 418 12.02 24.61 -0.27
CA PHE A 418 10.78 24.17 -0.89
C PHE A 418 9.59 24.20 0.07
N SER A 419 9.79 24.41 1.36
CA SER A 419 8.70 24.67 2.31
C SER A 419 8.06 26.04 2.05
N ASN A 420 6.78 26.14 2.39
CA ASN A 420 5.95 27.35 2.26
C ASN A 420 5.82 27.88 0.83
N ARG A 421 5.93 26.98 -0.17
CA ARG A 421 5.69 27.27 -1.60
C ARG A 421 5.12 26.07 -2.34
N TRP A 422 4.50 26.32 -3.48
CA TRP A 422 4.08 25.27 -4.40
C TRP A 422 5.28 24.68 -5.15
N ILE A 423 5.30 23.36 -5.25
CA ILE A 423 6.28 22.60 -6.03
C ILE A 423 5.54 21.73 -7.04
N TYR A 424 6.17 21.50 -8.19
CA TYR A 424 5.58 20.77 -9.31
C TYR A 424 6.61 19.79 -9.90
N GLY A 425 6.13 18.62 -10.33
CA GLY A 425 6.92 17.64 -11.05
C GLY A 425 6.12 17.05 -12.20
N MET A 426 6.73 17.00 -13.39
CA MET A 426 6.11 16.43 -14.59
C MET A 426 7.13 15.60 -15.34
N GLY A 427 6.68 14.51 -15.98
CA GLY A 427 7.60 13.66 -16.74
C GLY A 427 6.91 12.48 -17.40
N VAL A 428 7.75 11.62 -17.98
CA VAL A 428 7.36 10.37 -18.62
C VAL A 428 7.86 9.18 -17.80
N GLY A 429 7.24 8.03 -17.97
CA GLY A 429 7.65 6.83 -17.27
C GLY A 429 7.25 5.55 -17.97
N PHE A 430 7.68 4.44 -17.39
CA PHE A 430 7.38 3.11 -17.87
C PHE A 430 7.21 2.16 -16.70
N ASP A 431 6.02 1.58 -16.53
CA ASP A 431 5.70 0.69 -15.43
C ASP A 431 5.65 -0.76 -15.93
N ILE A 432 6.29 -1.66 -15.18
CA ILE A 432 6.33 -3.11 -15.41
C ILE A 432 5.66 -3.79 -14.23
N VAL A 433 4.62 -4.56 -14.50
CA VAL A 433 3.89 -5.34 -13.48
C VAL A 433 4.07 -6.82 -13.77
N THR A 434 4.48 -7.59 -12.77
CA THR A 434 4.70 -9.03 -12.90
C THR A 434 4.23 -9.79 -11.66
N TYR A 435 4.50 -11.11 -11.55
CA TYR A 435 3.99 -11.92 -10.45
C TYR A 435 4.56 -11.53 -9.08
N TYR A 436 3.96 -12.08 -8.02
CA TYR A 436 4.22 -11.74 -6.62
C TYR A 436 4.01 -10.25 -6.31
N ASN A 437 3.11 -9.61 -7.11
CA ASN A 437 2.78 -8.18 -6.95
C ASN A 437 3.99 -7.25 -7.15
N PHE A 438 4.99 -7.70 -7.91
CA PHE A 438 6.16 -6.91 -8.21
C PHE A 438 5.81 -5.86 -9.25
N VAL A 439 6.03 -4.61 -8.90
CA VAL A 439 5.85 -3.45 -9.77
C VAL A 439 7.16 -2.68 -9.81
N CYS A 440 7.73 -2.55 -11.00
CA CYS A 440 8.90 -1.72 -11.26
C CYS A 440 8.47 -0.51 -12.07
N LYS A 441 8.82 0.69 -11.59
CA LYS A 441 8.51 1.96 -12.24
C LYS A 441 9.79 2.69 -12.59
N LEU A 442 9.91 3.03 -13.85
CA LEU A 442 10.97 3.89 -14.38
C LEU A 442 10.36 5.25 -14.67
N GLY A 443 10.93 6.31 -14.12
CA GLY A 443 10.44 7.66 -14.32
C GLY A 443 11.55 8.60 -14.76
N LEU A 444 11.28 9.43 -15.77
CA LEU A 444 12.15 10.51 -16.19
C LEU A 444 11.42 11.84 -15.98
N PRO A 445 11.68 12.54 -14.87
CA PRO A 445 11.17 13.88 -14.64
C PRO A 445 11.75 14.85 -15.69
N LEU A 446 10.86 15.59 -16.36
CA LEU A 446 11.23 16.57 -17.40
C LEU A 446 11.16 18.00 -16.88
N LEU A 447 10.32 18.26 -15.89
CA LEU A 447 10.13 19.56 -15.27
C LEU A 447 10.20 19.43 -13.76
N ASN A 448 11.23 20.05 -13.17
CA ASN A 448 11.41 20.19 -11.74
C ASN A 448 12.34 21.38 -11.45
N SER A 449 12.46 21.78 -10.20
CA SER A 449 13.36 22.87 -9.79
C SER A 449 14.77 22.38 -9.42
N GLY A 450 15.09 21.12 -9.65
CA GLY A 450 16.32 20.49 -9.20
C GLY A 450 17.02 19.63 -10.23
N LYS A 451 18.01 18.90 -9.79
CA LYS A 451 18.71 17.90 -10.59
C LYS A 451 17.77 16.75 -10.87
N SER A 452 17.41 16.54 -12.13
CA SER A 452 16.61 15.40 -12.56
C SER A 452 17.49 14.29 -13.09
N GLY A 453 17.11 13.06 -12.78
CA GLY A 453 17.74 11.84 -13.28
C GLY A 453 16.68 10.76 -13.47
N LEU A 454 17.09 9.62 -14.02
CA LEU A 454 16.24 8.45 -14.10
C LEU A 454 15.90 7.98 -12.68
N VAL A 455 14.63 7.91 -12.38
CA VAL A 455 14.11 7.41 -11.10
C VAL A 455 13.65 5.98 -11.26
N VAL A 456 14.20 5.10 -10.47
CA VAL A 456 13.78 3.69 -10.38
C VAL A 456 13.08 3.46 -9.06
N SER A 457 11.86 2.97 -9.11
CA SER A 457 11.08 2.63 -7.92
C SER A 457 10.53 1.22 -8.04
N ILE A 458 10.65 0.45 -6.97
CA ILE A 458 10.11 -0.90 -6.87
C ILE A 458 9.11 -0.91 -5.74
N GLY A 459 7.88 -1.35 -6.02
CA GLY A 459 6.83 -1.39 -5.01
C GLY A 459 5.43 -1.33 -5.59
N ARG A 460 4.45 -1.21 -4.70
CA ARG A 460 3.04 -1.04 -5.09
C ARG A 460 2.79 0.38 -5.59
N GLU A 461 1.71 0.53 -6.34
CA GLU A 461 1.21 1.87 -6.66
C GLU A 461 0.45 2.41 -5.44
N PHE A 462 0.97 3.45 -4.83
CA PHE A 462 0.43 4.21 -3.67
C PHE A 462 0.11 3.37 -2.42
#